data_a7b188a1a524539f3a11db01c85a5a29
#
_entry.id   a7b188a1a524539f3a11db01c85a5a29
#
_cell.length_a   1.000
_cell.length_b   1.000
_cell.length_c   1.000
_cell.angle_alpha   90.00
_cell.angle_beta   90.00
_cell.angle_gamma   90.00
#
_symmetry.space_group_name_H-M   'P 1'
#
loop_
_entity.id
_entity.type
_entity.pdbx_description
1 polymer ?
#
loop_
_entity_poly.entity_id
_entity_poly.type
_entity_poly.pdbx_seq_one_letter_code
_entity_poly.pdbx_strand_id
1 'polypeptide(L)'
;MYVLGVNHAYHESAACLVHDGRILAAAEEERFTRVKHAKPARVDNPHELPVNAIGYCLARAGITLADVGHIGSSILPGRRLRNHLIPDHVTDGDWGSQAGETTFHDRLRTVPARLREMGFTGRFHWLSHHLCHAASAYYPSPFDTAAVVAADGIGETASTMLAHARGTRLSPVGEIDYPASIGFLWEKIATYLGFSEYDACKVMGLAAYGDPGPYRQHFRRLLELLPDGRFGLDNGVLRFRADDHSGLSALFGLAPRAAHEEVTGDHANITAALQAVTDDVMLHIVEHAALSLGTRNLCMAGGVALNCVTNGRLSAAGWFDRLYIQPAAHDAGTALGAALLIWHHVLGGPERDPMRHAYYGPGFSAADIETALRQHGAVYKRVDDISVEAAELLADQKIVGWFQGRMEFGPRALGNRSLLADPRQPATRERLNRVVKNREDFRPFAPSVLAEHARDWFEIATPCQASDFMLVGYRARHPQKIPAVVHVDGTSRIQTVHRDLNPRYHRLISGFHRITGVPLVLNTSFNDREPIVCTPGDALATFQRSNIDYLAIGDFLVEAVTSR
;
A
#
# COMPACT_ATOMS: atom_id res chain seq x y z
N MET A 1 8.77 -15.30 22.94
CA MET A 1 9.91 -14.50 22.41
C MET A 1 9.37 -13.34 21.58
N TYR A 2 9.74 -12.10 21.94
CA TYR A 2 9.39 -10.91 21.17
C TYR A 2 10.42 -10.66 20.08
N VAL A 3 9.95 -10.41 18.85
CA VAL A 3 10.75 -10.08 17.68
C VAL A 3 10.20 -8.79 17.08
N LEU A 4 11.04 -7.78 16.91
CA LEU A 4 10.69 -6.52 16.30
C LEU A 4 11.31 -6.43 14.89
N GLY A 5 10.50 -6.18 13.89
CA GLY A 5 10.98 -5.84 12.55
C GLY A 5 10.87 -4.33 12.32
N VAL A 6 11.85 -3.76 11.63
CA VAL A 6 11.87 -2.33 11.29
C VAL A 6 12.23 -2.13 9.81
N ASN A 7 11.48 -1.26 9.15
CA ASN A 7 11.85 -0.65 7.88
C ASN A 7 12.23 0.81 8.13
N HIS A 8 13.39 1.24 7.61
CA HIS A 8 13.88 2.60 7.82
C HIS A 8 14.88 3.08 6.74
N ALA A 9 15.26 2.18 5.83
CA ALA A 9 16.37 2.46 4.90
C ALA A 9 16.02 3.52 3.86
N TYR A 10 14.80 3.45 3.33
CA TYR A 10 14.29 4.33 2.27
C TYR A 10 13.13 5.20 2.78
N HIS A 11 12.00 5.11 2.14
CA HIS A 11 10.73 5.70 2.57
C HIS A 11 9.86 4.65 3.30
N GLU A 12 8.61 4.99 3.64
CA GLU A 12 7.62 4.10 4.29
C GLU A 12 8.15 3.45 5.56
N SER A 13 8.85 4.24 6.39
CA SER A 13 9.39 3.75 7.66
C SER A 13 8.28 3.16 8.53
N ALA A 14 8.52 1.96 9.10
CA ALA A 14 7.51 1.20 9.83
C ALA A 14 8.14 0.27 10.86
N ALA A 15 7.33 -0.17 11.83
CA ALA A 15 7.69 -1.20 12.80
C ALA A 15 6.59 -2.25 12.93
N CYS A 16 6.98 -3.49 13.18
CA CYS A 16 6.08 -4.60 13.45
C CYS A 16 6.61 -5.46 14.60
N LEU A 17 5.76 -5.76 15.58
CA LEU A 17 6.07 -6.63 16.70
C LEU A 17 5.37 -7.99 16.57
N VAL A 18 6.16 -9.04 16.60
CA VAL A 18 5.73 -10.44 16.61
C VAL A 18 6.08 -11.07 17.96
N HIS A 19 5.16 -11.86 18.52
CA HIS A 19 5.37 -12.65 19.71
C HIS A 19 5.02 -14.11 19.46
N ASP A 20 6.00 -14.99 19.54
CA ASP A 20 5.84 -16.43 19.27
C ASP A 20 5.07 -16.72 17.97
N GLY A 21 5.48 -16.07 16.87
CA GLY A 21 4.88 -16.18 15.55
C GLY A 21 3.60 -15.36 15.32
N ARG A 22 3.00 -14.77 16.37
CA ARG A 22 1.75 -13.99 16.28
C ARG A 22 2.04 -12.50 16.07
N ILE A 23 1.33 -11.89 15.15
CA ILE A 23 1.43 -10.44 14.85
C ILE A 23 0.64 -9.67 15.92
N LEU A 24 1.34 -8.94 16.81
CA LEU A 24 0.70 -8.16 17.88
C LEU A 24 0.34 -6.75 17.47
N ALA A 25 1.27 -6.07 16.78
CA ALA A 25 1.14 -4.69 16.36
C ALA A 25 2.00 -4.42 15.14
N ALA A 26 1.52 -3.54 14.28
CA ALA A 26 2.28 -2.99 13.17
C ALA A 26 1.77 -1.57 12.87
N ALA A 27 2.69 -0.65 12.58
CA ALA A 27 2.34 0.73 12.24
C ALA A 27 3.41 1.38 11.37
N GLU A 28 2.98 2.28 10.52
CA GLU A 28 3.82 3.16 9.72
C GLU A 28 4.13 4.43 10.52
N GLU A 29 5.35 4.92 10.43
CA GLU A 29 5.83 6.11 11.15
C GLU A 29 5.08 7.37 10.71
N GLU A 30 4.69 7.46 9.44
CA GLU A 30 3.92 8.59 8.89
C GLU A 30 2.61 8.84 9.64
N ARG A 31 2.00 7.80 10.25
CA ARG A 31 0.75 7.91 10.99
C ARG A 31 0.90 8.78 12.24
N PHE A 32 2.10 8.81 12.82
CA PHE A 32 2.42 9.57 14.02
C PHE A 32 3.05 10.93 13.69
N THR A 33 4.00 10.96 12.75
CA THR A 33 4.69 12.19 12.36
C THR A 33 3.86 13.14 11.51
N ARG A 34 2.80 12.65 10.89
CA ARG A 34 1.95 13.35 9.92
C ARG A 34 2.70 13.81 8.66
N VAL A 35 3.87 13.21 8.41
CA VAL A 35 4.67 13.40 7.19
C VAL A 35 4.48 12.20 6.28
N LYS A 36 3.94 12.40 5.07
CA LYS A 36 3.74 11.31 4.09
C LYS A 36 5.03 10.57 3.82
N HIS A 37 4.91 9.24 3.70
CA HIS A 37 6.03 8.32 3.49
C HIS A 37 7.05 8.33 4.64
N ALA A 38 6.73 8.96 5.78
CA ALA A 38 7.55 9.19 6.96
C ALA A 38 8.76 10.11 6.71
N LYS A 39 9.48 9.90 5.62
CA LYS A 39 10.62 10.70 5.16
C LYS A 39 10.88 10.49 3.66
N PRO A 40 11.54 11.41 2.97
CA PRO A 40 12.08 11.13 1.64
C PRO A 40 13.24 10.14 1.71
N ALA A 41 13.40 9.30 0.67
CA ALA A 41 14.55 8.42 0.55
C ALA A 41 15.80 9.24 0.13
N ARG A 42 16.83 9.30 1.00
CA ARG A 42 18.09 10.01 0.74
C ARG A 42 19.28 9.19 1.22
N VAL A 43 20.42 9.37 0.58
CA VAL A 43 21.67 8.66 0.93
C VAL A 43 22.16 8.97 2.35
N ASP A 44 21.80 10.12 2.90
CA ASP A 44 22.28 10.61 4.20
C ASP A 44 21.36 10.31 5.39
N ASN A 45 20.13 9.77 5.15
CA ASN A 45 19.13 9.57 6.21
C ASN A 45 18.65 8.12 6.46
N PRO A 46 19.31 7.03 6.00
CA PRO A 46 18.81 5.67 6.21
C PRO A 46 18.85 5.22 7.67
N HIS A 47 19.50 5.96 8.54
CA HIS A 47 19.63 5.67 9.97
C HIS A 47 18.53 6.28 10.84
N GLU A 48 17.59 7.00 10.25
CA GLU A 48 16.41 7.53 10.93
C GLU A 48 15.40 6.42 11.19
N LEU A 49 15.29 6.02 12.45
CA LEU A 49 14.42 4.94 12.89
C LEU A 49 12.96 5.39 13.04
N PRO A 50 11.98 4.48 12.83
CA PRO A 50 10.56 4.74 13.08
C PRO A 50 10.25 4.71 14.58
N VAL A 51 10.72 5.71 15.32
CA VAL A 51 10.71 5.70 16.80
C VAL A 51 9.30 5.69 17.38
N ASN A 52 8.34 6.36 16.73
CA ASN A 52 6.95 6.39 17.20
C ASN A 52 6.26 5.05 16.94
N ALA A 53 6.47 4.46 15.76
CA ALA A 53 5.93 3.14 15.43
C ALA A 53 6.53 2.05 16.33
N ILE A 54 7.84 2.10 16.63
CA ILE A 54 8.48 1.22 17.62
C ILE A 54 7.83 1.41 19.00
N GLY A 55 7.71 2.66 19.48
CA GLY A 55 7.09 2.97 20.77
C GLY A 55 5.67 2.46 20.86
N TYR A 56 4.86 2.62 19.80
CA TYR A 56 3.52 2.07 19.72
C TYR A 56 3.51 0.53 19.85
N CYS A 57 4.36 -0.16 19.08
CA CYS A 57 4.45 -1.62 19.12
C CYS A 57 4.80 -2.16 20.51
N LEU A 58 5.75 -1.52 21.19
CA LEU A 58 6.16 -1.86 22.55
C LEU A 58 5.04 -1.58 23.57
N ALA A 59 4.46 -0.40 23.52
CA ALA A 59 3.35 -0.02 24.41
C ALA A 59 2.15 -0.96 24.26
N ARG A 60 1.85 -1.41 23.04
CA ARG A 60 0.75 -2.35 22.76
C ARG A 60 0.94 -3.71 23.45
N ALA A 61 2.19 -4.13 23.63
CA ALA A 61 2.55 -5.37 24.30
C ALA A 61 2.83 -5.15 25.81
N GLY A 62 2.88 -3.91 26.29
CA GLY A 62 3.24 -3.59 27.69
C GLY A 62 4.70 -3.90 28.01
N ILE A 63 5.61 -3.76 27.04
CA ILE A 63 7.04 -4.10 27.16
C ILE A 63 7.93 -2.91 26.79
N THR A 64 9.23 -3.06 27.03
CA THR A 64 10.29 -2.13 26.63
C THR A 64 11.19 -2.76 25.57
N LEU A 65 12.11 -2.00 24.98
CA LEU A 65 13.11 -2.55 24.04
C LEU A 65 14.04 -3.59 24.70
N ALA A 66 14.24 -3.54 26.00
CA ALA A 66 15.04 -4.54 26.72
C ALA A 66 14.40 -5.93 26.75
N ASP A 67 13.07 -6.02 26.59
CA ASP A 67 12.31 -7.27 26.56
C ASP A 67 12.29 -7.90 25.15
N VAL A 68 12.75 -7.18 24.13
CA VAL A 68 12.81 -7.65 22.74
C VAL A 68 14.07 -8.49 22.54
N GLY A 69 13.91 -9.76 22.21
CA GLY A 69 15.05 -10.66 22.01
C GLY A 69 15.79 -10.44 20.70
N HIS A 70 15.06 -10.06 19.64
CA HIS A 70 15.62 -9.90 18.31
C HIS A 70 15.02 -8.69 17.60
N ILE A 71 15.87 -7.91 16.90
CA ILE A 71 15.44 -6.86 15.96
C ILE A 71 15.98 -7.16 14.56
N GLY A 72 15.11 -7.09 13.55
CA GLY A 72 15.45 -7.22 12.14
C GLY A 72 15.27 -5.92 11.37
N SER A 73 16.28 -5.54 10.60
CA SER A 73 16.21 -4.46 9.61
C SER A 73 16.17 -5.03 8.20
N SER A 74 15.27 -4.53 7.38
CA SER A 74 14.96 -5.03 6.03
C SER A 74 15.93 -4.54 4.95
N ILE A 75 17.23 -4.54 5.22
CA ILE A 75 18.29 -4.15 4.26
C ILE A 75 19.61 -4.84 4.59
N LEU A 76 20.39 -5.22 3.57
CA LEU A 76 21.77 -5.73 3.69
C LEU A 76 22.76 -4.62 3.28
N PRO A 77 23.36 -3.87 4.24
CA PRO A 77 24.20 -2.72 3.92
C PRO A 77 25.36 -3.05 2.99
N GLY A 78 26.06 -4.18 3.22
CA GLY A 78 27.19 -4.58 2.42
C GLY A 78 26.83 -5.02 0.99
N ARG A 79 25.60 -5.53 0.74
CA ARG A 79 25.11 -5.82 -0.60
C ARG A 79 24.72 -4.53 -1.32
N ARG A 80 24.05 -3.62 -0.63
CA ARG A 80 23.66 -2.31 -1.14
C ARG A 80 24.86 -1.46 -1.55
N LEU A 81 25.95 -1.47 -0.77
CA LEU A 81 27.17 -0.70 -1.06
C LEU A 81 27.73 -0.97 -2.47
N ARG A 82 27.54 -2.19 -3.00
CA ARG A 82 28.01 -2.56 -4.35
C ARG A 82 27.19 -1.95 -5.48
N ASN A 83 26.14 -1.21 -5.18
CA ASN A 83 25.24 -0.65 -6.20
C ASN A 83 25.94 0.38 -7.12
N HIS A 84 27.02 1.02 -6.66
CA HIS A 84 27.85 1.90 -7.48
C HIS A 84 28.60 1.17 -8.60
N LEU A 85 28.67 -0.17 -8.57
CA LEU A 85 29.27 -0.98 -9.63
C LEU A 85 28.31 -1.20 -10.80
N ILE A 86 27.04 -0.84 -10.67
CA ILE A 86 26.05 -0.94 -11.73
C ILE A 86 26.18 0.29 -12.63
N PRO A 87 26.49 0.13 -13.92
CA PRO A 87 26.63 1.26 -14.85
C PRO A 87 25.33 2.08 -14.91
N ASP A 88 25.42 3.37 -14.63
CA ASP A 88 24.26 4.27 -14.62
C ASP A 88 24.68 5.75 -14.83
N HIS A 89 23.71 6.57 -15.17
CA HIS A 89 23.84 8.03 -15.24
C HIS A 89 23.56 8.61 -13.84
N VAL A 90 24.61 8.83 -13.03
CA VAL A 90 24.45 9.27 -11.64
C VAL A 90 25.20 10.57 -11.38
N THR A 91 24.66 11.36 -10.46
CA THR A 91 25.35 12.53 -9.90
C THR A 91 26.27 12.08 -8.76
N ASP A 92 27.50 12.61 -8.69
CA ASP A 92 28.41 12.28 -7.60
C ASP A 92 27.81 12.70 -6.24
N GLY A 93 27.97 11.83 -5.25
CA GLY A 93 27.37 12.03 -3.92
C GLY A 93 25.90 11.56 -3.80
N ASP A 94 25.25 11.18 -4.89
CA ASP A 94 23.87 10.69 -4.91
C ASP A 94 23.80 9.17 -5.13
N TRP A 95 22.58 8.64 -5.19
CA TRP A 95 22.28 7.23 -5.41
C TRP A 95 23.03 6.63 -6.61
N GLY A 96 23.70 5.50 -6.39
CA GLY A 96 24.46 4.80 -7.41
C GLY A 96 25.88 5.34 -7.62
N SER A 97 26.25 6.51 -7.09
CA SER A 97 27.65 6.94 -7.03
C SER A 97 28.40 6.25 -5.90
N GLN A 98 29.71 6.11 -6.02
CA GLN A 98 30.54 5.53 -4.96
C GLN A 98 30.42 6.34 -3.65
N ALA A 99 30.44 7.65 -3.72
CA ALA A 99 30.35 8.52 -2.57
C ALA A 99 28.97 8.42 -1.89
N GLY A 100 27.88 8.44 -2.67
CA GLY A 100 26.53 8.31 -2.16
C GLY A 100 26.27 6.95 -1.51
N GLU A 101 26.63 5.84 -2.17
CA GLU A 101 26.44 4.50 -1.61
C GLU A 101 27.33 4.26 -0.36
N THR A 102 28.53 4.86 -0.29
CA THR A 102 29.37 4.82 0.91
C THR A 102 28.71 5.57 2.06
N THR A 103 28.20 6.78 1.80
CA THR A 103 27.45 7.58 2.80
C THR A 103 26.26 6.79 3.34
N PHE A 104 25.47 6.20 2.45
CA PHE A 104 24.32 5.39 2.84
C PHE A 104 24.72 4.18 3.71
N HIS A 105 25.74 3.44 3.28
CA HIS A 105 26.28 2.31 4.04
C HIS A 105 26.73 2.71 5.45
N ASP A 106 27.53 3.77 5.57
CA ASP A 106 28.09 4.20 6.85
C ASP A 106 26.98 4.69 7.80
N ARG A 107 25.99 5.41 7.28
CA ARG A 107 24.82 5.81 8.04
C ARG A 107 24.00 4.60 8.53
N LEU A 108 23.73 3.60 7.67
CA LEU A 108 23.06 2.36 8.06
C LEU A 108 23.80 1.67 9.21
N ARG A 109 25.13 1.58 9.14
CA ARG A 109 25.96 0.90 10.15
C ARG A 109 25.83 1.49 11.55
N THR A 110 25.30 2.70 11.72
CA THR A 110 25.04 3.31 13.03
C THR A 110 23.77 2.78 13.72
N VAL A 111 22.85 2.15 12.97
CA VAL A 111 21.53 1.72 13.48
C VAL A 111 21.61 0.79 14.69
N PRO A 112 22.45 -0.26 14.73
CA PRO A 112 22.54 -1.12 15.92
C PRO A 112 22.98 -0.38 17.19
N ALA A 113 23.88 0.62 17.05
CA ALA A 113 24.31 1.42 18.19
C ALA A 113 23.16 2.30 18.72
N ARG A 114 22.44 2.97 17.81
CA ARG A 114 21.24 3.77 18.16
C ARG A 114 20.19 2.96 18.91
N LEU A 115 19.89 1.74 18.45
CA LEU A 115 18.94 0.85 19.13
C LEU A 115 19.44 0.48 20.55
N ARG A 116 20.75 0.28 20.74
CA ARG A 116 21.32 0.07 22.07
C ARG A 116 21.18 1.29 22.97
N GLU A 117 21.41 2.48 22.44
CA GLU A 117 21.18 3.75 23.17
C GLU A 117 19.73 3.92 23.59
N MET A 118 18.77 3.36 22.82
CA MET A 118 17.35 3.32 23.17
C MET A 118 16.99 2.19 24.17
N GLY A 119 17.96 1.37 24.61
CA GLY A 119 17.77 0.31 25.59
C GLY A 119 17.66 -1.11 25.04
N PHE A 120 17.93 -1.35 23.74
CA PHE A 120 17.93 -2.69 23.17
C PHE A 120 19.16 -3.50 23.61
N THR A 121 18.94 -4.68 24.17
CA THR A 121 20.00 -5.58 24.65
C THR A 121 20.11 -6.90 23.88
N GLY A 122 19.15 -7.17 22.99
CA GLY A 122 19.04 -8.42 22.24
C GLY A 122 19.97 -8.52 21.02
N ARG A 123 19.61 -9.38 20.09
CA ARG A 123 20.36 -9.61 18.83
C ARG A 123 19.78 -8.80 17.68
N PHE A 124 20.63 -8.08 16.96
CA PHE A 124 20.26 -7.32 15.77
C PHE A 124 20.61 -8.09 14.49
N HIS A 125 19.72 -8.04 13.48
CA HIS A 125 19.87 -8.75 12.20
C HIS A 125 19.69 -7.81 11.02
N TRP A 126 20.61 -7.85 10.07
CA TRP A 126 20.43 -7.30 8.74
C TRP A 126 19.83 -8.39 7.84
N LEU A 127 18.73 -8.08 7.12
CA LEU A 127 18.00 -9.05 6.30
C LEU A 127 17.83 -8.50 4.88
N SER A 128 17.80 -9.38 3.88
CA SER A 128 17.58 -8.96 2.49
C SER A 128 16.21 -8.32 2.33
N HIS A 129 16.17 -7.17 1.65
CA HIS A 129 14.96 -6.37 1.44
C HIS A 129 13.86 -7.18 0.74
N HIS A 130 14.16 -7.74 -0.43
CA HIS A 130 13.16 -8.53 -1.18
C HIS A 130 12.77 -9.83 -0.47
N LEU A 131 13.68 -10.43 0.31
CA LEU A 131 13.31 -11.58 1.14
C LEU A 131 12.34 -11.17 2.27
N CYS A 132 12.48 -9.95 2.82
CA CYS A 132 11.51 -9.40 3.77
C CYS A 132 10.14 -9.14 3.10
N HIS A 133 10.11 -8.61 1.87
CA HIS A 133 8.87 -8.52 1.10
C HIS A 133 8.23 -9.90 0.90
N ALA A 134 8.99 -10.88 0.42
CA ALA A 134 8.48 -12.24 0.20
C ALA A 134 7.94 -12.87 1.50
N ALA A 135 8.65 -12.68 2.61
CA ALA A 135 8.25 -13.16 3.93
C ALA A 135 6.96 -12.48 4.42
N SER A 136 6.82 -11.17 4.18
CA SER A 136 5.62 -10.40 4.56
C SER A 136 4.36 -10.88 3.83
N ALA A 137 4.50 -11.43 2.63
CA ALA A 137 3.39 -12.00 1.88
C ALA A 137 3.14 -13.47 2.22
N TYR A 138 4.18 -14.29 2.32
CA TYR A 138 4.00 -15.72 2.47
C TYR A 138 3.59 -16.14 3.87
N TYR A 139 4.32 -15.73 4.93
CA TYR A 139 4.06 -16.25 6.28
C TYR A 139 2.66 -15.89 6.81
N PRO A 140 2.13 -14.68 6.56
CA PRO A 140 0.76 -14.37 6.95
C PRO A 140 -0.29 -14.81 5.92
N SER A 141 0.09 -15.48 4.82
CA SER A 141 -0.88 -16.09 3.91
C SER A 141 -1.47 -17.38 4.50
N PRO A 142 -2.66 -17.82 4.04
CA PRO A 142 -3.26 -19.09 4.47
C PRO A 142 -2.68 -20.31 3.72
N PHE A 143 -1.55 -20.17 2.99
CA PHE A 143 -1.03 -21.20 2.09
C PHE A 143 0.12 -21.97 2.73
N ASP A 144 0.08 -23.29 2.70
CA ASP A 144 1.22 -24.11 3.10
C ASP A 144 2.34 -24.13 2.05
N THR A 145 1.96 -24.04 0.76
CA THR A 145 2.91 -23.95 -0.35
C THR A 145 2.48 -22.84 -1.30
N ALA A 146 3.43 -21.99 -1.73
CA ALA A 146 3.15 -20.91 -2.67
C ALA A 146 4.37 -20.55 -3.53
N ALA A 147 4.12 -20.04 -4.75
CA ALA A 147 5.04 -19.17 -5.44
C ALA A 147 4.96 -17.79 -4.81
N VAL A 148 6.08 -17.08 -4.67
CA VAL A 148 6.12 -15.75 -4.09
C VAL A 148 6.84 -14.81 -5.04
N VAL A 149 6.16 -13.71 -5.43
CA VAL A 149 6.73 -12.66 -6.26
C VAL A 149 6.79 -11.36 -5.44
N ALA A 150 7.99 -10.84 -5.23
CA ALA A 150 8.22 -9.53 -4.66
C ALA A 150 8.77 -8.60 -5.75
N ALA A 151 8.00 -7.60 -6.17
CA ALA A 151 8.38 -6.66 -7.22
C ALA A 151 8.25 -5.22 -6.73
N ASP A 152 9.36 -4.46 -6.84
CA ASP A 152 9.49 -3.14 -6.23
C ASP A 152 10.35 -2.19 -7.09
N GLY A 153 10.71 -1.02 -6.55
CA GLY A 153 11.68 -0.10 -7.14
C GLY A 153 13.09 -0.68 -7.09
N ILE A 154 13.64 -0.80 -5.90
CA ILE A 154 14.94 -1.42 -5.64
C ILE A 154 15.08 -1.77 -4.15
N GLY A 155 15.66 -2.94 -3.86
CA GLY A 155 16.16 -3.25 -2.53
C GLY A 155 17.66 -2.93 -2.42
N GLU A 156 18.50 -3.95 -2.35
CA GLU A 156 19.95 -3.78 -2.43
C GLU A 156 20.37 -3.54 -3.89
N THR A 157 20.31 -4.57 -4.72
CA THR A 157 20.56 -4.53 -6.17
C THR A 157 19.35 -5.02 -6.96
N ALA A 158 18.59 -5.95 -6.42
CA ALA A 158 17.41 -6.49 -7.06
C ALA A 158 16.23 -5.51 -7.02
N SER A 159 15.39 -5.60 -8.04
CA SER A 159 14.08 -4.95 -8.17
C SER A 159 12.92 -5.95 -8.06
N THR A 160 13.21 -7.22 -8.34
CA THR A 160 12.22 -8.30 -8.30
C THR A 160 12.86 -9.58 -7.80
N MET A 161 12.13 -10.32 -6.95
CA MET A 161 12.52 -11.64 -6.46
C MET A 161 11.39 -12.63 -6.71
N LEU A 162 11.76 -13.81 -7.22
CA LEU A 162 10.93 -15.00 -7.26
C LEU A 162 11.39 -15.96 -6.16
N ALA A 163 10.46 -16.46 -5.34
CA ALA A 163 10.76 -17.45 -4.32
C ALA A 163 9.74 -18.59 -4.32
N HIS A 164 10.17 -19.74 -3.84
CA HIS A 164 9.32 -20.89 -3.53
C HIS A 164 9.19 -21.04 -2.01
N ALA A 165 7.98 -21.19 -1.53
CA ALA A 165 7.68 -21.29 -0.12
C ALA A 165 6.93 -22.59 0.19
N ARG A 166 7.32 -23.27 1.30
CA ARG A 166 6.67 -24.48 1.80
C ARG A 166 6.83 -24.62 3.32
N GLY A 167 5.72 -24.69 4.04
CA GLY A 167 5.71 -24.75 5.52
C GLY A 167 6.34 -23.48 6.10
N THR A 168 7.46 -23.63 6.81
CA THR A 168 8.24 -22.50 7.34
C THR A 168 9.44 -22.13 6.48
N ARG A 169 9.67 -22.86 5.38
CA ARG A 169 10.80 -22.60 4.48
C ARG A 169 10.39 -21.65 3.37
N LEU A 170 11.13 -20.55 3.21
CA LEU A 170 11.04 -19.60 2.12
C LEU A 170 12.41 -19.55 1.42
N SER A 171 12.44 -19.93 0.14
CA SER A 171 13.68 -20.08 -0.63
C SER A 171 13.63 -19.22 -1.88
N PRO A 172 14.49 -18.20 -2.03
CA PRO A 172 14.67 -17.50 -3.29
C PRO A 172 15.06 -18.46 -4.41
N VAL A 173 14.49 -18.29 -5.59
CA VAL A 173 14.80 -19.08 -6.79
C VAL A 173 15.33 -18.23 -7.95
N GLY A 174 15.07 -16.91 -7.93
CA GLY A 174 15.59 -15.97 -8.91
C GLY A 174 15.44 -14.53 -8.46
N GLU A 175 16.32 -13.67 -8.96
CA GLU A 175 16.27 -12.22 -8.77
C GLU A 175 16.45 -11.53 -10.13
N ILE A 176 15.82 -10.39 -10.31
CA ILE A 176 16.02 -9.46 -11.41
C ILE A 176 16.63 -8.20 -10.83
N ASP A 177 17.82 -7.86 -11.27
CA ASP A 177 18.55 -6.71 -10.75
C ASP A 177 18.18 -5.42 -11.48
N TYR A 178 18.36 -4.30 -10.80
CA TYR A 178 18.38 -2.98 -11.38
C TYR A 178 19.38 -2.94 -12.56
N PRO A 179 19.13 -2.28 -13.71
CA PRO A 179 18.04 -1.32 -13.92
C PRO A 179 16.71 -1.91 -14.42
N ALA A 180 16.54 -3.21 -14.51
CA ALA A 180 15.26 -3.79 -14.87
C ALA A 180 14.28 -3.66 -13.70
N SER A 181 13.61 -2.50 -13.57
CA SER A 181 12.71 -2.17 -12.47
C SER A 181 11.39 -1.56 -12.96
N ILE A 182 10.30 -2.26 -12.70
CA ILE A 182 8.94 -1.74 -12.97
C ILE A 182 8.61 -0.61 -12.01
N GLY A 183 9.00 -0.69 -10.73
CA GLY A 183 8.77 0.40 -9.78
C GLY A 183 9.39 1.71 -10.27
N PHE A 184 10.69 1.70 -10.61
CA PHE A 184 11.36 2.89 -11.15
C PHE A 184 10.82 3.35 -12.51
N LEU A 185 10.31 2.44 -13.33
CA LEU A 185 9.63 2.84 -14.57
C LEU A 185 8.38 3.69 -14.26
N TRP A 186 7.59 3.29 -13.25
CA TRP A 186 6.44 4.08 -12.81
C TRP A 186 6.83 5.44 -12.21
N GLU A 187 7.86 5.49 -11.37
CA GLU A 187 8.39 6.74 -10.81
C GLU A 187 8.89 7.69 -11.91
N LYS A 188 9.66 7.16 -12.86
CA LYS A 188 10.22 7.94 -13.97
C LYS A 188 9.12 8.52 -14.88
N ILE A 189 8.11 7.74 -15.20
CA ILE A 189 6.97 8.22 -15.99
C ILE A 189 6.12 9.19 -15.16
N ALA A 190 5.94 8.97 -13.86
CA ALA A 190 5.23 9.92 -13.01
C ALA A 190 5.89 11.30 -13.03
N THR A 191 7.22 11.35 -12.82
CA THR A 191 7.97 12.62 -12.86
C THR A 191 7.98 13.26 -14.24
N TYR A 192 8.10 12.48 -15.32
CA TYR A 192 7.95 12.96 -16.69
C TYR A 192 6.59 13.61 -16.96
N LEU A 193 5.54 13.08 -16.33
CA LEU A 193 4.17 13.62 -16.44
C LEU A 193 3.88 14.73 -15.41
N GLY A 194 4.91 15.26 -14.71
CA GLY A 194 4.79 16.36 -13.76
C GLY A 194 4.08 16.01 -12.45
N PHE A 195 4.02 14.73 -12.11
CA PHE A 195 3.64 14.24 -10.78
C PHE A 195 4.88 14.02 -9.92
N SER A 196 4.71 13.73 -8.63
CA SER A 196 5.85 13.30 -7.80
C SER A 196 6.18 11.83 -8.06
N GLU A 197 7.39 11.42 -7.71
CA GLU A 197 7.84 10.03 -7.75
C GLU A 197 6.92 9.07 -6.97
N TYR A 198 6.28 9.55 -5.90
CA TYR A 198 5.34 8.78 -5.07
C TYR A 198 3.90 8.75 -5.61
N ASP A 199 3.63 9.35 -6.77
CA ASP A 199 2.28 9.47 -7.32
C ASP A 199 1.88 8.34 -8.30
N ALA A 200 2.52 7.18 -8.27
CA ALA A 200 2.17 6.03 -9.12
C ALA A 200 0.66 5.69 -9.09
N CYS A 201 0.00 5.91 -7.95
CA CYS A 201 -1.45 5.69 -7.84
C CYS A 201 -2.28 6.71 -8.65
N LYS A 202 -1.78 7.94 -8.88
CA LYS A 202 -2.42 8.92 -9.76
C LYS A 202 -2.25 8.52 -11.21
N VAL A 203 -1.03 8.12 -11.59
CA VAL A 203 -0.70 7.63 -12.94
C VAL A 203 -1.55 6.41 -13.30
N MET A 204 -1.71 5.45 -12.37
CA MET A 204 -2.60 4.30 -12.56
C MET A 204 -4.08 4.72 -12.75
N GLY A 205 -4.55 5.72 -12.01
CA GLY A 205 -5.90 6.25 -12.18
C GLY A 205 -6.09 6.95 -13.53
N LEU A 206 -5.08 7.64 -14.03
CA LEU A 206 -5.12 8.30 -15.34
C LEU A 206 -5.10 7.31 -16.51
N ALA A 207 -4.45 6.15 -16.34
CA ALA A 207 -4.29 5.15 -17.39
C ALA A 207 -5.62 4.66 -18.01
N ALA A 208 -6.69 4.63 -17.22
CA ALA A 208 -8.01 4.22 -17.71
C ALA A 208 -8.68 5.24 -18.65
N TYR A 209 -8.19 6.47 -18.71
CA TYR A 209 -8.69 7.50 -19.63
C TYR A 209 -7.96 7.52 -20.97
N GLY A 210 -6.88 6.76 -21.14
CA GLY A 210 -6.04 6.71 -22.33
C GLY A 210 -6.24 5.46 -23.18
N ASP A 211 -5.75 5.54 -24.43
CA ASP A 211 -5.56 4.42 -25.33
C ASP A 211 -4.07 4.02 -25.31
N PRO A 212 -3.71 2.77 -25.02
CA PRO A 212 -2.32 2.34 -25.06
C PRO A 212 -1.72 2.29 -26.48
N GLY A 213 -2.57 2.20 -27.52
CA GLY A 213 -2.17 2.00 -28.92
C GLY A 213 -1.07 2.95 -29.41
N PRO A 214 -1.23 4.28 -29.28
CA PRO A 214 -0.27 5.26 -29.79
C PRO A 214 1.15 5.11 -29.21
N TYR A 215 1.27 4.73 -27.92
CA TYR A 215 2.57 4.68 -27.24
C TYR A 215 3.07 3.28 -26.89
N ARG A 216 2.28 2.22 -27.11
CA ARG A 216 2.68 0.85 -26.74
C ARG A 216 3.97 0.40 -27.43
N GLN A 217 4.16 0.77 -28.72
CA GLN A 217 5.39 0.43 -29.45
C GLN A 217 6.62 1.20 -28.93
N HIS A 218 6.44 2.40 -28.40
CA HIS A 218 7.52 3.17 -27.79
C HIS A 218 8.01 2.46 -26.51
N PHE A 219 7.11 2.01 -25.66
CA PHE A 219 7.48 1.22 -24.47
C PHE A 219 8.10 -0.14 -24.83
N ARG A 220 7.65 -0.79 -25.92
CA ARG A 220 8.25 -2.05 -26.38
C ARG A 220 9.70 -1.90 -26.89
N ARG A 221 10.12 -0.70 -27.25
CA ARG A 221 11.53 -0.42 -27.56
C ARG A 221 12.38 -0.29 -26.31
N LEU A 222 11.77 0.03 -25.16
CA LEU A 222 12.45 0.12 -23.87
C LEU A 222 12.52 -1.23 -23.14
N LEU A 223 11.62 -2.15 -23.48
CA LEU A 223 11.37 -3.39 -22.75
C LEU A 223 11.74 -4.60 -23.61
N GLU A 224 12.54 -5.50 -23.04
CA GLU A 224 12.80 -6.83 -23.57
C GLU A 224 12.31 -7.88 -22.57
N LEU A 225 11.44 -8.80 -23.02
CA LEU A 225 11.07 -9.98 -22.24
C LEU A 225 12.11 -11.08 -22.50
N LEU A 226 12.76 -11.55 -21.45
CA LEU A 226 13.83 -12.52 -21.46
C LEU A 226 13.35 -13.89 -20.95
N PRO A 227 14.05 -15.01 -21.26
CA PRO A 227 13.72 -16.31 -20.71
C PRO A 227 13.63 -16.31 -19.17
N ASP A 228 12.99 -17.34 -18.62
CA ASP A 228 12.88 -17.59 -17.18
C ASP A 228 12.16 -16.45 -16.40
N GLY A 229 11.15 -15.84 -17.02
CA GLY A 229 10.36 -14.79 -16.39
C GLY A 229 11.13 -13.48 -16.17
N ARG A 230 12.32 -13.33 -16.76
CA ARG A 230 13.14 -12.13 -16.65
C ARG A 230 12.73 -11.07 -17.68
N PHE A 231 13.16 -9.85 -17.46
CA PHE A 231 13.01 -8.75 -18.40
C PHE A 231 14.18 -7.78 -18.31
N GLY A 232 14.38 -6.98 -19.34
CA GLY A 232 15.35 -5.90 -19.40
C GLY A 232 14.66 -4.57 -19.70
N LEU A 233 15.27 -3.46 -19.25
CA LEU A 233 14.84 -2.10 -19.57
C LEU A 233 16.04 -1.28 -20.08
N ASP A 234 15.82 -0.48 -21.11
CA ASP A 234 16.85 0.41 -21.67
C ASP A 234 17.06 1.64 -20.77
N ASN A 235 18.00 1.52 -19.81
CA ASN A 235 18.37 2.61 -18.94
C ASN A 235 19.19 3.72 -19.62
N GLY A 236 19.70 3.50 -20.83
CA GLY A 236 20.31 4.56 -21.63
C GLY A 236 19.30 5.64 -22.04
N VAL A 237 18.04 5.24 -22.28
CA VAL A 237 16.91 6.13 -22.55
C VAL A 237 16.24 6.58 -21.24
N LEU A 238 15.99 5.67 -20.30
CA LEU A 238 15.23 5.94 -19.06
C LEU A 238 16.01 6.78 -18.06
N ARG A 239 17.30 6.54 -17.89
CA ARG A 239 18.19 7.27 -16.96
C ARG A 239 17.57 7.44 -15.59
N PHE A 240 17.21 6.33 -14.94
CA PHE A 240 16.40 6.31 -13.73
C PHE A 240 16.91 7.21 -12.60
N ARG A 241 18.23 7.29 -12.43
CA ARG A 241 18.88 8.05 -11.34
C ARG A 241 19.28 9.47 -11.72
N ALA A 242 19.04 9.88 -12.97
CA ALA A 242 19.28 11.24 -13.41
C ALA A 242 17.97 12.03 -13.43
N ASP A 243 18.01 13.29 -13.04
CA ASP A 243 16.93 14.24 -13.26
C ASP A 243 16.99 14.73 -14.72
N ASP A 244 16.79 13.79 -15.65
CA ASP A 244 16.87 14.00 -17.10
C ASP A 244 15.79 13.16 -17.81
N HIS A 245 14.93 13.84 -18.52
CA HIS A 245 13.86 13.24 -19.30
C HIS A 245 14.09 13.34 -20.83
N SER A 246 15.27 13.74 -21.28
CA SER A 246 15.59 13.95 -22.70
C SER A 246 15.37 12.69 -23.54
N GLY A 247 15.75 11.52 -23.01
CA GLY A 247 15.53 10.23 -23.66
C GLY A 247 14.05 9.90 -23.88
N LEU A 248 13.21 10.16 -22.86
CA LEU A 248 11.76 9.98 -22.96
C LEU A 248 11.13 11.00 -23.91
N SER A 249 11.60 12.25 -23.90
CA SER A 249 11.13 13.27 -24.82
C SER A 249 11.42 12.90 -26.27
N ALA A 250 12.62 12.41 -26.56
CA ALA A 250 12.98 11.92 -27.90
C ALA A 250 12.15 10.68 -28.28
N LEU A 251 11.90 9.78 -27.33
CA LEU A 251 11.12 8.57 -27.57
C LEU A 251 9.66 8.87 -27.87
N PHE A 252 9.00 9.70 -27.07
CA PHE A 252 7.56 9.99 -27.19
C PHE A 252 7.24 11.15 -28.13
N GLY A 253 8.24 11.95 -28.52
CA GLY A 253 8.02 13.16 -29.30
C GLY A 253 7.26 14.26 -28.55
N LEU A 254 7.28 14.21 -27.22
CA LEU A 254 6.55 15.11 -26.33
C LEU A 254 7.51 15.65 -25.26
N ALA A 255 7.36 16.91 -24.86
CA ALA A 255 8.12 17.48 -23.75
C ALA A 255 7.60 16.99 -22.39
N PRO A 256 8.43 16.94 -21.33
CA PRO A 256 7.95 16.67 -19.99
C PRO A 256 6.89 17.70 -19.57
N ARG A 257 5.80 17.25 -18.93
CA ARG A 257 4.73 18.12 -18.45
C ARG A 257 5.16 18.84 -17.16
N ALA A 258 4.99 20.15 -17.10
CA ALA A 258 5.13 20.87 -15.84
C ALA A 258 3.91 20.61 -14.92
N ALA A 259 4.12 20.59 -13.60
CA ALA A 259 3.08 20.21 -12.63
C ALA A 259 1.81 21.08 -12.68
N HIS A 260 1.93 22.34 -13.14
CA HIS A 260 0.82 23.29 -13.27
C HIS A 260 0.09 23.24 -14.62
N GLU A 261 0.61 22.51 -15.61
CA GLU A 261 -0.01 22.35 -16.92
C GLU A 261 -1.14 21.33 -16.87
N GLU A 262 -2.09 21.45 -17.81
CA GLU A 262 -3.19 20.50 -17.93
C GLU A 262 -2.72 19.12 -18.40
N VAL A 263 -3.39 18.08 -17.92
CA VAL A 263 -3.19 16.71 -18.39
C VAL A 263 -3.93 16.53 -19.71
N THR A 264 -3.20 16.21 -20.77
CA THR A 264 -3.75 16.01 -22.12
C THR A 264 -4.09 14.54 -22.41
N GLY A 265 -4.72 14.27 -23.56
CA GLY A 265 -4.97 12.92 -24.05
C GLY A 265 -3.68 12.11 -24.27
N ASP A 266 -2.59 12.74 -24.73
CA ASP A 266 -1.30 12.07 -24.89
C ASP A 266 -0.71 11.63 -23.57
N HIS A 267 -0.84 12.44 -22.52
CA HIS A 267 -0.43 12.06 -21.17
C HIS A 267 -1.21 10.82 -20.68
N ALA A 268 -2.54 10.78 -20.91
CA ALA A 268 -3.37 9.63 -20.59
C ALA A 268 -2.97 8.39 -21.43
N ASN A 269 -2.68 8.55 -22.72
CA ASN A 269 -2.25 7.48 -23.60
C ASN A 269 -0.90 6.88 -23.18
N ILE A 270 0.06 7.73 -22.76
CA ILE A 270 1.35 7.27 -22.20
C ILE A 270 1.11 6.44 -20.95
N THR A 271 0.23 6.87 -20.03
CA THR A 271 -0.05 6.10 -18.82
C THR A 271 -0.78 4.79 -19.10
N ALA A 272 -1.67 4.77 -20.11
CA ALA A 272 -2.33 3.55 -20.56
C ALA A 272 -1.33 2.55 -21.18
N ALA A 273 -0.35 3.04 -21.94
CA ALA A 273 0.72 2.21 -22.49
C ALA A 273 1.67 1.69 -21.38
N LEU A 274 2.00 2.51 -20.38
CA LEU A 274 2.75 2.08 -19.19
C LEU A 274 2.03 0.96 -18.45
N GLN A 275 0.71 1.10 -18.22
CA GLN A 275 -0.08 0.04 -17.58
C GLN A 275 -0.06 -1.25 -18.42
N ALA A 276 -0.22 -1.15 -19.74
CA ALA A 276 -0.23 -2.31 -20.62
C ALA A 276 1.11 -3.07 -20.61
N VAL A 277 2.26 -2.38 -20.60
CA VAL A 277 3.57 -3.06 -20.53
C VAL A 277 3.87 -3.58 -19.12
N THR A 278 3.37 -2.93 -18.08
CA THR A 278 3.45 -3.47 -16.70
C THR A 278 2.69 -4.79 -16.61
N ASP A 279 1.50 -4.86 -17.21
CA ASP A 279 0.73 -6.09 -17.27
C ASP A 279 1.48 -7.19 -18.05
N ASP A 280 2.06 -6.85 -19.22
CA ASP A 280 2.84 -7.79 -20.04
C ASP A 280 4.03 -8.38 -19.22
N VAL A 281 4.77 -7.54 -18.47
CA VAL A 281 5.90 -7.99 -17.63
C VAL A 281 5.44 -8.84 -16.45
N MET A 282 4.43 -8.38 -15.70
CA MET A 282 3.98 -9.10 -14.52
C MET A 282 3.32 -10.44 -14.87
N LEU A 283 2.58 -10.49 -15.98
CA LEU A 283 2.05 -11.74 -16.52
C LEU A 283 3.20 -12.70 -16.90
N HIS A 284 4.25 -12.22 -17.57
CA HIS A 284 5.42 -13.02 -17.93
C HIS A 284 6.16 -13.61 -16.72
N ILE A 285 6.37 -12.83 -15.65
CA ILE A 285 7.00 -13.30 -14.41
C ILE A 285 6.13 -14.36 -13.73
N VAL A 286 4.83 -14.08 -13.61
CA VAL A 286 3.88 -14.95 -12.88
C VAL A 286 3.59 -16.23 -13.65
N GLU A 287 3.55 -16.20 -14.98
CA GLU A 287 3.46 -17.40 -15.83
C GLU A 287 4.67 -18.31 -15.63
N HIS A 288 5.88 -17.75 -15.66
CA HIS A 288 7.10 -18.51 -15.37
C HIS A 288 7.06 -19.13 -13.97
N ALA A 289 6.61 -18.39 -12.96
CA ALA A 289 6.45 -18.89 -11.60
C ALA A 289 5.48 -20.09 -11.54
N ALA A 290 4.35 -20.02 -12.26
CA ALA A 290 3.36 -21.08 -12.32
C ALA A 290 3.91 -22.36 -12.98
N LEU A 291 4.68 -22.20 -14.06
CA LEU A 291 5.25 -23.32 -14.82
C LEU A 291 6.43 -23.99 -14.10
N SER A 292 7.24 -23.21 -13.36
CA SER A 292 8.48 -23.70 -12.77
C SER A 292 8.38 -24.18 -11.32
N LEU A 293 7.42 -23.70 -10.52
CA LEU A 293 7.39 -23.95 -9.07
C LEU A 293 6.38 -24.99 -8.60
N GLY A 294 5.54 -25.53 -9.50
CA GLY A 294 4.67 -26.67 -9.20
C GLY A 294 3.64 -26.41 -8.08
N THR A 295 3.22 -25.15 -7.87
CA THR A 295 2.21 -24.75 -6.87
C THR A 295 1.07 -24.00 -7.52
N ARG A 296 -0.13 -24.09 -6.92
CA ARG A 296 -1.34 -23.40 -7.37
C ARG A 296 -1.70 -22.18 -6.55
N ASN A 297 -0.81 -21.74 -5.64
CA ASN A 297 -0.99 -20.56 -4.80
C ASN A 297 0.08 -19.52 -5.13
N LEU A 298 -0.33 -18.26 -5.25
CA LEU A 298 0.55 -17.12 -5.47
C LEU A 298 0.47 -16.15 -4.30
N CYS A 299 1.64 -15.74 -3.77
CA CYS A 299 1.78 -14.63 -2.83
C CYS A 299 2.52 -13.47 -3.51
N MET A 300 2.11 -12.22 -3.24
CA MET A 300 2.75 -11.05 -3.82
C MET A 300 3.02 -9.96 -2.78
N ALA A 301 4.15 -9.28 -2.92
CA ALA A 301 4.55 -8.07 -2.19
C ALA A 301 5.45 -7.17 -3.07
N GLY A 302 5.95 -6.06 -2.50
CA GLY A 302 6.63 -4.98 -3.21
C GLY A 302 5.64 -3.93 -3.71
N GLY A 303 6.10 -2.71 -3.93
CA GLY A 303 5.26 -1.58 -4.34
C GLY A 303 4.43 -1.84 -5.60
N VAL A 304 4.95 -2.63 -6.54
CA VAL A 304 4.25 -3.01 -7.78
C VAL A 304 2.99 -3.85 -7.49
N ALA A 305 2.97 -4.62 -6.41
CA ALA A 305 1.80 -5.42 -6.01
C ALA A 305 0.60 -4.56 -5.53
N LEU A 306 0.76 -3.24 -5.38
CA LEU A 306 -0.36 -2.30 -5.17
C LEU A 306 -1.13 -1.97 -6.46
N ASN A 307 -0.64 -2.39 -7.64
CA ASN A 307 -1.31 -2.19 -8.91
C ASN A 307 -2.52 -3.13 -9.05
N CYS A 308 -3.68 -2.64 -8.63
CA CYS A 308 -4.92 -3.43 -8.63
C CYS A 308 -5.41 -3.81 -10.04
N VAL A 309 -5.01 -3.09 -11.08
CA VAL A 309 -5.36 -3.39 -12.48
C VAL A 309 -4.60 -4.64 -12.93
N THR A 310 -3.28 -4.65 -12.76
CA THR A 310 -2.43 -5.82 -13.02
C THR A 310 -2.88 -7.03 -12.18
N ASN A 311 -3.18 -6.82 -10.89
CA ASN A 311 -3.64 -7.90 -10.00
C ASN A 311 -4.98 -8.51 -10.49
N GLY A 312 -5.87 -7.68 -11.05
CA GLY A 312 -7.11 -8.15 -11.70
C GLY A 312 -6.84 -9.09 -12.87
N ARG A 313 -5.86 -8.74 -13.72
CA ARG A 313 -5.44 -9.58 -14.86
C ARG A 313 -4.77 -10.88 -14.41
N LEU A 314 -3.90 -10.81 -13.41
CA LEU A 314 -3.26 -11.99 -12.81
C LEU A 314 -4.29 -12.94 -12.20
N SER A 315 -5.29 -12.42 -11.50
CA SER A 315 -6.39 -13.22 -10.95
C SER A 315 -7.24 -13.89 -12.04
N ALA A 316 -7.39 -13.25 -13.19
CA ALA A 316 -8.16 -13.76 -14.32
C ALA A 316 -7.38 -14.73 -15.24
N ALA A 317 -6.04 -14.74 -15.16
CA ALA A 317 -5.18 -15.56 -16.03
C ALA A 317 -5.31 -17.07 -15.79
N GLY A 318 -5.79 -17.49 -14.61
CA GLY A 318 -6.07 -18.89 -14.31
C GLY A 318 -4.85 -19.79 -14.05
N TRP A 319 -3.65 -19.22 -13.97
CA TRP A 319 -2.43 -19.97 -13.64
C TRP A 319 -2.39 -20.44 -12.18
N PHE A 320 -2.99 -19.65 -11.29
CA PHE A 320 -3.09 -19.93 -9.86
C PHE A 320 -4.56 -20.01 -9.43
N ASP A 321 -4.85 -20.92 -8.52
CA ASP A 321 -6.20 -21.09 -7.95
C ASP A 321 -6.48 -20.06 -6.85
N ARG A 322 -5.42 -19.59 -6.18
CA ARG A 322 -5.55 -18.70 -5.03
C ARG A 322 -4.43 -17.64 -5.05
N LEU A 323 -4.81 -16.42 -4.74
CA LEU A 323 -3.93 -15.26 -4.69
C LEU A 323 -4.00 -14.59 -3.31
N TYR A 324 -2.86 -14.37 -2.69
CA TYR A 324 -2.70 -13.53 -1.52
C TYR A 324 -1.75 -12.38 -1.82
N ILE A 325 -2.14 -11.15 -1.52
CA ILE A 325 -1.29 -9.97 -1.64
C ILE A 325 -1.21 -9.32 -0.27
N GLN A 326 0.02 -9.00 0.17
CA GLN A 326 0.23 -8.30 1.44
C GLN A 326 -0.52 -6.95 1.43
N PRO A 327 -1.39 -6.65 2.44
CA PRO A 327 -2.08 -5.36 2.51
C PRO A 327 -1.13 -4.16 2.54
N ALA A 328 -0.02 -4.26 3.28
CA ALA A 328 1.10 -3.32 3.24
C ALA A 328 2.18 -3.81 2.27
N ALA A 329 1.83 -3.95 0.97
CA ALA A 329 2.76 -4.53 -0.01
C ALA A 329 4.01 -3.67 -0.26
N HIS A 330 3.93 -2.34 -0.06
CA HIS A 330 5.09 -1.43 -0.12
C HIS A 330 6.08 -1.70 1.02
N ASP A 331 7.14 -0.91 1.11
CA ASP A 331 8.26 -1.08 2.05
C ASP A 331 7.85 -1.23 3.52
N ALA A 332 6.74 -0.62 3.96
CA ALA A 332 6.28 -0.77 5.34
C ALA A 332 6.06 -2.24 5.72
N GLY A 333 5.60 -3.08 4.80
CA GLY A 333 5.41 -4.52 5.01
C GLY A 333 6.71 -5.28 5.24
N THR A 334 7.85 -4.75 4.81
CA THR A 334 9.15 -5.39 5.06
C THR A 334 9.50 -5.46 6.54
N ALA A 335 8.96 -4.54 7.36
CA ALA A 335 9.08 -4.63 8.82
C ALA A 335 8.42 -5.90 9.36
N LEU A 336 7.21 -6.24 8.90
CA LEU A 336 6.55 -7.51 9.24
C LEU A 336 7.37 -8.70 8.73
N GLY A 337 7.82 -8.63 7.47
CA GLY A 337 8.63 -9.69 6.88
C GLY A 337 9.93 -9.95 7.64
N ALA A 338 10.61 -8.88 8.09
CA ALA A 338 11.84 -8.99 8.88
C ALA A 338 11.60 -9.71 10.22
N ALA A 339 10.52 -9.38 10.93
CA ALA A 339 10.16 -10.06 12.18
C ALA A 339 9.84 -11.54 11.95
N LEU A 340 9.06 -11.86 10.91
CA LEU A 340 8.67 -13.23 10.59
C LEU A 340 9.85 -14.08 10.06
N LEU A 341 10.78 -13.49 9.30
CA LEU A 341 12.02 -14.18 8.90
C LEU A 341 12.86 -14.57 10.10
N ILE A 342 13.01 -13.69 11.08
CA ILE A 342 13.72 -14.02 12.30
C ILE A 342 13.00 -15.16 13.05
N TRP A 343 11.69 -15.07 13.19
CA TRP A 343 10.91 -16.11 13.87
C TRP A 343 11.09 -17.48 13.22
N HIS A 344 10.92 -17.56 11.91
CA HIS A 344 10.94 -18.85 11.21
C HIS A 344 12.36 -19.33 10.85
N HIS A 345 13.26 -18.45 10.34
CA HIS A 345 14.56 -18.88 9.83
C HIS A 345 15.67 -18.83 10.89
N VAL A 346 15.61 -17.91 11.85
CA VAL A 346 16.66 -17.77 12.87
C VAL A 346 16.29 -18.55 14.13
N LEU A 347 15.04 -18.47 14.58
CA LEU A 347 14.56 -19.10 15.79
C LEU A 347 13.93 -20.48 15.55
N GLY A 348 13.62 -20.84 14.30
CA GLY A 348 13.02 -22.13 13.96
C GLY A 348 11.58 -22.28 14.44
N GLY A 349 10.88 -21.17 14.71
CA GLY A 349 9.49 -21.16 15.16
C GLY A 349 8.56 -21.79 14.11
N PRO A 350 7.72 -22.77 14.49
CA PRO A 350 6.85 -23.46 13.54
C PRO A 350 5.52 -22.75 13.30
N GLU A 351 5.06 -21.94 14.25
CA GLU A 351 3.72 -21.33 14.21
C GLU A 351 3.67 -20.19 13.20
N ARG A 352 2.64 -20.22 12.35
CA ARG A 352 2.28 -19.16 11.43
C ARG A 352 0.94 -18.54 11.85
N ASP A 353 0.82 -17.23 11.73
CA ASP A 353 -0.40 -16.47 12.04
C ASP A 353 -0.97 -15.87 10.75
N PRO A 354 -1.97 -16.51 10.10
CA PRO A 354 -2.56 -15.98 8.88
C PRO A 354 -3.25 -14.64 9.11
N MET A 355 -2.83 -13.62 8.36
CA MET A 355 -3.40 -12.28 8.42
C MET A 355 -4.77 -12.26 7.75
N ARG A 356 -5.83 -12.24 8.54
CA ARG A 356 -7.21 -12.16 8.06
C ARG A 356 -7.73 -10.73 7.96
N HIS A 357 -7.03 -9.76 8.54
CA HIS A 357 -7.37 -8.34 8.55
C HIS A 357 -6.09 -7.49 8.61
N ALA A 358 -6.22 -6.19 8.35
CA ALA A 358 -5.09 -5.24 8.43
C ALA A 358 -5.09 -4.39 9.72
N TYR A 359 -5.92 -4.65 10.71
CA TYR A 359 -6.16 -3.79 11.88
C TYR A 359 -5.11 -4.01 12.99
N TYR A 360 -3.85 -3.66 12.73
CA TYR A 360 -2.72 -3.83 13.65
C TYR A 360 -2.21 -2.52 14.25
N GLY A 361 -2.66 -1.36 13.73
CA GLY A 361 -2.29 -0.04 14.19
C GLY A 361 -3.03 0.42 15.46
N PRO A 362 -2.88 1.72 15.86
CA PRO A 362 -3.46 2.28 17.07
C PRO A 362 -4.98 2.19 17.14
N GLY A 363 -5.48 1.94 18.34
CA GLY A 363 -6.90 2.00 18.70
C GLY A 363 -7.09 2.79 19.98
N PHE A 364 -8.27 3.34 20.19
CA PHE A 364 -8.59 4.25 21.30
C PHE A 364 -9.86 3.81 22.01
N SER A 365 -9.89 3.99 23.33
CA SER A 365 -11.06 3.72 24.15
C SER A 365 -12.12 4.83 23.97
N ALA A 366 -13.35 4.57 24.39
CA ALA A 366 -14.41 5.58 24.42
C ALA A 366 -14.02 6.79 25.27
N ALA A 367 -13.29 6.58 26.36
CA ALA A 367 -12.80 7.66 27.24
C ALA A 367 -11.75 8.54 26.54
N ASP A 368 -10.82 7.93 25.79
CA ASP A 368 -9.81 8.67 25.02
C ASP A 368 -10.49 9.53 23.94
N ILE A 369 -11.48 8.95 23.25
CA ILE A 369 -12.24 9.64 22.21
C ILE A 369 -13.01 10.82 22.82
N GLU A 370 -13.74 10.60 23.92
CA GLU A 370 -14.52 11.67 24.57
C GLU A 370 -13.63 12.78 25.12
N THR A 371 -12.44 12.44 25.63
CA THR A 371 -11.45 13.43 26.05
C THR A 371 -11.00 14.29 24.87
N ALA A 372 -10.70 13.69 23.73
CA ALA A 372 -10.33 14.43 22.51
C ALA A 372 -11.48 15.33 22.01
N LEU A 373 -12.73 14.84 22.03
CA LEU A 373 -13.90 15.61 21.64
C LEU A 373 -14.04 16.89 22.49
N ARG A 374 -13.89 16.77 23.81
CA ARG A 374 -13.95 17.92 24.74
C ARG A 374 -12.78 18.89 24.51
N GLN A 375 -11.57 18.39 24.34
CA GLN A 375 -10.37 19.22 24.09
C GLN A 375 -10.48 20.05 22.81
N HIS A 376 -11.14 19.52 21.78
CA HIS A 376 -11.36 20.21 20.50
C HIS A 376 -12.64 21.05 20.48
N GLY A 377 -13.39 21.13 21.58
CA GLY A 377 -14.64 21.88 21.67
C GLY A 377 -15.73 21.37 20.72
N ALA A 378 -15.70 20.08 20.38
CA ALA A 378 -16.67 19.49 19.47
C ALA A 378 -18.06 19.39 20.13
N VAL A 379 -19.11 19.69 19.38
CA VAL A 379 -20.50 19.40 19.78
C VAL A 379 -20.82 17.99 19.31
N TYR A 380 -21.09 17.09 20.24
CA TYR A 380 -21.33 15.69 19.93
C TYR A 380 -22.50 15.10 20.71
N LYS A 381 -23.06 14.03 20.18
CA LYS A 381 -24.01 13.16 20.89
C LYS A 381 -23.46 11.73 20.94
N ARG A 382 -23.71 11.04 22.06
CA ARG A 382 -23.51 9.60 22.12
C ARG A 382 -24.75 8.91 21.56
N VAL A 383 -24.57 7.91 20.73
CA VAL A 383 -25.65 7.17 20.08
C VAL A 383 -25.60 5.69 20.45
N ASP A 384 -26.78 5.04 20.49
CA ASP A 384 -26.88 3.62 20.87
C ASP A 384 -26.26 2.69 19.83
N ASP A 385 -26.43 3.02 18.54
CA ASP A 385 -25.86 2.26 17.42
C ASP A 385 -25.35 3.18 16.31
N ILE A 386 -24.06 3.49 16.39
CA ILE A 386 -23.40 4.36 15.40
C ILE A 386 -23.44 3.79 13.97
N SER A 387 -23.55 2.45 13.82
CA SER A 387 -23.62 1.81 12.51
C SER A 387 -24.96 2.05 11.82
N VAL A 388 -26.04 2.07 12.57
CA VAL A 388 -27.39 2.38 12.07
C VAL A 388 -27.49 3.85 11.72
N GLU A 389 -27.09 4.72 12.64
CA GLU A 389 -27.08 6.18 12.44
C GLU A 389 -26.28 6.58 11.19
N ALA A 390 -25.07 6.02 11.05
CA ALA A 390 -24.23 6.29 9.87
C ALA A 390 -24.85 5.75 8.57
N ALA A 391 -25.52 4.59 8.61
CA ALA A 391 -26.19 4.04 7.43
C ALA A 391 -27.34 4.93 6.93
N GLU A 392 -28.13 5.51 7.85
CA GLU A 392 -29.21 6.46 7.53
C GLU A 392 -28.65 7.75 6.94
N LEU A 393 -27.59 8.31 7.54
CA LEU A 393 -26.92 9.50 7.03
C LEU A 393 -26.35 9.28 5.62
N LEU A 394 -25.72 8.13 5.36
CA LEU A 394 -25.22 7.79 4.04
C LEU A 394 -26.36 7.67 3.02
N ALA A 395 -27.48 7.03 3.40
CA ALA A 395 -28.65 6.91 2.51
C ALA A 395 -29.27 8.27 2.16
N ASP A 396 -29.12 9.27 3.07
CA ASP A 396 -29.49 10.68 2.89
C ASP A 396 -28.38 11.53 2.21
N GLN A 397 -27.45 10.87 1.48
CA GLN A 397 -26.40 11.52 0.69
C GLN A 397 -25.39 12.34 1.50
N LYS A 398 -25.25 12.08 2.81
CA LYS A 398 -24.22 12.73 3.64
C LYS A 398 -22.88 12.03 3.49
N ILE A 399 -21.80 12.79 3.65
CA ILE A 399 -20.43 12.27 3.74
C ILE A 399 -20.09 12.08 5.21
N VAL A 400 -19.69 10.86 5.59
CA VAL A 400 -19.41 10.49 6.97
C VAL A 400 -17.94 10.13 7.14
N GLY A 401 -17.23 10.87 8.01
CA GLY A 401 -15.96 10.44 8.57
C GLY A 401 -16.21 9.26 9.52
N TRP A 402 -15.55 8.13 9.28
CA TRP A 402 -15.72 6.89 10.04
C TRP A 402 -14.41 6.51 10.73
N PHE A 403 -14.35 6.70 12.05
CA PHE A 403 -13.20 6.43 12.90
C PHE A 403 -13.55 5.39 13.94
N GLN A 404 -13.08 4.15 13.76
CA GLN A 404 -13.47 3.01 14.56
C GLN A 404 -12.27 2.10 14.87
N GLY A 405 -12.34 1.33 15.96
CA GLY A 405 -11.42 0.24 16.26
C GLY A 405 -9.93 0.59 16.10
N ARG A 406 -9.14 -0.44 15.76
CA ARG A 406 -7.70 -0.29 15.47
C ARG A 406 -7.48 0.14 14.02
N MET A 407 -6.49 1.03 13.83
CA MET A 407 -6.09 1.51 12.50
C MET A 407 -5.55 0.38 11.61
N GLU A 408 -5.75 0.51 10.32
CA GLU A 408 -5.17 -0.35 9.30
C GLU A 408 -3.64 -0.19 9.23
N PHE A 409 -2.93 -1.29 8.97
CA PHE A 409 -1.54 -1.32 8.53
C PHE A 409 -1.50 -1.49 7.02
N GLY A 410 -0.90 -0.52 6.32
CA GLY A 410 -0.90 -0.42 4.87
C GLY A 410 -1.54 0.87 4.33
N PRO A 411 -1.44 1.11 3.00
CA PRO A 411 -1.81 2.39 2.38
C PRO A 411 -3.33 2.57 2.18
N ARG A 412 -4.15 1.60 2.58
CA ARG A 412 -5.60 1.63 2.34
C ARG A 412 -6.40 1.78 3.63
N ALA A 413 -7.45 2.62 3.58
CA ALA A 413 -8.48 2.64 4.60
C ALA A 413 -9.50 1.53 4.30
N LEU A 414 -9.71 0.65 5.27
CA LEU A 414 -10.49 -0.58 5.14
C LEU A 414 -11.66 -0.63 6.14
N GLY A 415 -12.24 0.53 6.47
CA GLY A 415 -13.41 0.63 7.31
C GLY A 415 -13.12 0.95 8.78
N ASN A 416 -11.91 1.43 9.11
CA ASN A 416 -11.57 1.93 10.45
C ASN A 416 -11.07 3.37 10.44
N ARG A 417 -10.46 3.84 9.36
CA ARG A 417 -10.03 5.23 9.15
C ARG A 417 -10.50 5.71 7.77
N SER A 418 -11.80 5.74 7.58
CA SER A 418 -12.46 5.90 6.27
C SER A 418 -13.30 7.17 6.17
N LEU A 419 -13.42 7.70 4.97
CA LEU A 419 -14.53 8.55 4.56
C LEU A 419 -15.50 7.69 3.76
N LEU A 420 -16.77 7.72 4.16
CA LEU A 420 -17.83 6.93 3.57
C LEU A 420 -18.86 7.85 2.88
N ALA A 421 -19.42 7.37 1.77
CA ALA A 421 -20.48 8.08 1.06
C ALA A 421 -21.38 7.10 0.28
N ASP A 422 -22.52 7.61 -0.18
CA ASP A 422 -23.45 6.87 -1.04
C ASP A 422 -22.89 6.71 -2.46
N PRO A 423 -22.74 5.48 -2.99
CA PRO A 423 -22.21 5.25 -4.32
C PRO A 423 -23.19 5.47 -5.47
N ARG A 424 -24.49 5.66 -5.18
CA ARG A 424 -25.58 5.66 -6.17
C ARG A 424 -25.63 6.91 -7.07
N GLN A 425 -24.98 8.01 -6.68
CA GLN A 425 -25.02 9.28 -7.42
C GLN A 425 -23.63 9.67 -7.96
N PRO A 426 -23.52 10.03 -9.25
CA PRO A 426 -22.25 10.51 -9.81
C PRO A 426 -21.72 11.76 -9.09
N ALA A 427 -22.60 12.67 -8.67
CA ALA A 427 -22.27 13.90 -7.96
C ALA A 427 -21.50 13.65 -6.66
N THR A 428 -21.66 12.48 -6.02
CA THR A 428 -20.90 12.09 -4.82
C THR A 428 -19.40 12.05 -5.11
N ARG A 429 -18.98 11.49 -6.26
CA ARG A 429 -17.57 11.44 -6.69
C ARG A 429 -17.01 12.85 -6.89
N GLU A 430 -17.75 13.71 -7.57
CA GLU A 430 -17.34 15.09 -7.83
C GLU A 430 -17.19 15.87 -6.53
N ARG A 431 -18.18 15.78 -5.64
CA ARG A 431 -18.14 16.43 -4.33
C ARG A 431 -16.94 15.97 -3.49
N LEU A 432 -16.68 14.66 -3.42
CA LEU A 432 -15.55 14.13 -2.69
C LEU A 432 -14.20 14.57 -3.28
N ASN A 433 -14.03 14.57 -4.60
CA ASN A 433 -12.78 14.99 -5.22
C ASN A 433 -12.53 16.49 -5.04
N ARG A 434 -13.51 17.34 -5.35
CA ARG A 434 -13.34 18.80 -5.36
C ARG A 434 -13.43 19.44 -3.99
N VAL A 435 -14.41 19.01 -3.18
CA VAL A 435 -14.77 19.74 -1.95
C VAL A 435 -14.09 19.16 -0.70
N VAL A 436 -13.90 17.83 -0.66
CA VAL A 436 -13.32 17.15 0.51
C VAL A 436 -11.84 16.85 0.33
N LYS A 437 -11.44 16.37 -0.85
CA LYS A 437 -10.08 15.88 -1.11
C LYS A 437 -9.18 16.90 -1.83
N ASN A 438 -9.76 17.95 -2.44
CA ASN A 438 -9.01 18.94 -3.23
C ASN A 438 -8.02 18.29 -4.20
N ARG A 439 -8.49 17.36 -5.04
CA ARG A 439 -7.65 16.53 -5.91
C ARG A 439 -8.24 16.39 -7.31
N GLU A 440 -7.48 15.78 -8.19
CA GLU A 440 -7.78 15.60 -9.60
C GLU A 440 -9.06 14.76 -9.80
N ASP A 441 -9.93 15.18 -10.73
CA ASP A 441 -11.24 14.57 -10.99
C ASP A 441 -11.15 13.15 -11.58
N PHE A 442 -10.02 12.80 -12.23
CA PHE A 442 -9.80 11.46 -12.78
C PHE A 442 -9.53 10.37 -11.72
N ARG A 443 -9.29 10.76 -10.47
CA ARG A 443 -9.00 9.77 -9.41
C ARG A 443 -10.27 9.02 -9.00
N PRO A 444 -10.26 7.66 -9.09
CA PRO A 444 -11.42 6.86 -8.73
C PRO A 444 -11.59 6.72 -7.22
N PHE A 445 -12.78 6.32 -6.82
CA PHE A 445 -13.09 5.83 -5.48
C PHE A 445 -13.36 4.33 -5.52
N ALA A 446 -13.23 3.69 -4.36
CA ALA A 446 -13.39 2.26 -4.17
C ALA A 446 -14.66 1.97 -3.37
N PRO A 447 -15.39 0.87 -3.64
CA PRO A 447 -16.47 0.41 -2.79
C PRO A 447 -15.98 -0.56 -1.72
N SER A 448 -16.67 -0.54 -0.55
CA SER A 448 -16.67 -1.63 0.40
C SER A 448 -18.01 -2.35 0.29
N VAL A 449 -17.99 -3.63 -0.06
CA VAL A 449 -19.16 -4.48 -0.33
C VAL A 449 -19.25 -5.60 0.70
N LEU A 450 -20.47 -5.96 1.12
CA LEU A 450 -20.70 -7.16 1.94
C LEU A 450 -20.16 -8.40 1.22
N ALA A 451 -19.36 -9.21 1.89
CA ALA A 451 -18.67 -10.36 1.28
C ALA A 451 -19.66 -11.34 0.62
N GLU A 452 -20.82 -11.58 1.26
CA GLU A 452 -21.90 -12.43 0.77
C GLU A 452 -22.58 -11.94 -0.51
N HIS A 453 -22.46 -10.62 -0.83
CA HIS A 453 -23.04 -10.00 -2.02
C HIS A 453 -22.00 -9.62 -3.09
N ALA A 454 -20.71 -9.82 -2.83
CA ALA A 454 -19.66 -9.33 -3.73
C ALA A 454 -19.79 -9.90 -5.17
N ARG A 455 -20.14 -11.17 -5.32
CA ARG A 455 -20.30 -11.84 -6.64
C ARG A 455 -21.55 -11.40 -7.40
N ASP A 456 -22.58 -10.91 -6.71
CA ASP A 456 -23.78 -10.40 -7.37
C ASP A 456 -23.51 -9.04 -8.03
N TRP A 457 -22.51 -8.29 -7.52
CA TRP A 457 -22.20 -6.94 -7.97
C TRP A 457 -20.93 -6.84 -8.81
N PHE A 458 -20.01 -7.81 -8.71
CA PHE A 458 -18.73 -7.80 -9.42
C PHE A 458 -18.41 -9.15 -10.06
N GLU A 459 -17.65 -9.11 -11.18
CA GLU A 459 -17.23 -10.31 -11.90
C GLU A 459 -16.01 -10.95 -11.21
N ILE A 460 -16.24 -11.65 -10.12
CA ILE A 460 -15.22 -12.37 -9.35
C ILE A 460 -15.18 -13.83 -9.81
N ALA A 461 -14.24 -14.15 -10.70
CA ALA A 461 -14.06 -15.51 -11.19
C ALA A 461 -13.54 -16.43 -10.07
N THR A 462 -12.47 -16.03 -9.41
CA THR A 462 -11.82 -16.79 -8.33
C THR A 462 -11.90 -16.00 -7.02
N PRO A 463 -12.30 -16.63 -5.89
CA PRO A 463 -12.22 -15.98 -4.59
C PRO A 463 -10.79 -15.58 -4.29
N CYS A 464 -10.57 -14.31 -3.96
CA CYS A 464 -9.25 -13.76 -3.70
C CYS A 464 -9.28 -12.95 -2.41
N GLN A 465 -8.53 -13.36 -1.41
CA GLN A 465 -8.40 -12.63 -0.14
C GLN A 465 -7.83 -11.22 -0.35
N ALA A 466 -7.11 -10.97 -1.44
CA ALA A 466 -6.64 -9.63 -1.78
C ALA A 466 -7.78 -8.62 -2.01
N SER A 467 -9.01 -9.10 -2.27
CA SER A 467 -10.22 -8.26 -2.32
C SER A 467 -10.58 -7.66 -0.95
N ASP A 468 -10.25 -8.34 0.16
CA ASP A 468 -10.49 -7.83 1.52
C ASP A 468 -9.67 -6.56 1.80
N PHE A 469 -8.61 -6.33 1.00
CA PHE A 469 -7.62 -5.27 1.18
C PHE A 469 -7.60 -4.22 0.06
N MET A 470 -8.60 -4.18 -0.83
CA MET A 470 -8.65 -3.26 -1.98
C MET A 470 -7.45 -3.41 -2.93
N LEU A 471 -7.00 -4.62 -3.21
CA LEU A 471 -5.81 -4.88 -4.03
C LEU A 471 -6.11 -5.48 -5.40
N VAL A 472 -7.39 -5.73 -5.73
CA VAL A 472 -7.81 -6.30 -7.01
C VAL A 472 -8.94 -5.46 -7.61
N GLY A 473 -8.82 -5.16 -8.90
CA GLY A 473 -9.88 -4.53 -9.69
C GLY A 473 -10.78 -5.57 -10.38
N TYR A 474 -12.09 -5.39 -10.30
CA TYR A 474 -13.08 -6.25 -10.95
C TYR A 474 -14.07 -5.44 -11.77
N ARG A 475 -14.58 -6.00 -12.86
CA ARG A 475 -15.66 -5.40 -13.63
C ARG A 475 -16.96 -5.39 -12.82
N ALA A 476 -17.64 -4.23 -12.82
CA ALA A 476 -18.93 -4.07 -12.14
C ALA A 476 -20.06 -4.65 -13.00
N ARG A 477 -20.98 -5.44 -12.38
CA ARG A 477 -22.17 -6.00 -13.04
C ARG A 477 -23.30 -4.99 -13.20
N HIS A 478 -23.37 -4.00 -12.30
CA HIS A 478 -24.43 -2.98 -12.25
C HIS A 478 -23.86 -1.58 -12.16
N PRO A 479 -22.99 -1.14 -13.13
CA PRO A 479 -22.28 0.13 -13.04
C PRO A 479 -23.21 1.35 -12.91
N GLN A 480 -24.41 1.28 -13.53
CA GLN A 480 -25.42 2.34 -13.48
C GLN A 480 -26.06 2.53 -12.09
N LYS A 481 -25.98 1.51 -11.21
CA LYS A 481 -26.52 1.61 -9.84
C LYS A 481 -25.50 2.19 -8.84
N ILE A 482 -24.21 2.19 -9.19
CA ILE A 482 -23.08 2.57 -8.31
C ILE A 482 -22.05 3.46 -9.04
N PRO A 483 -22.48 4.47 -9.80
CA PRO A 483 -21.60 5.22 -10.70
C PRO A 483 -20.46 5.96 -9.98
N ALA A 484 -20.59 6.28 -8.68
CA ALA A 484 -19.54 6.99 -7.95
C ALA A 484 -18.31 6.13 -7.64
N VAL A 485 -18.40 4.79 -7.72
CA VAL A 485 -17.32 3.84 -7.40
C VAL A 485 -16.91 2.96 -8.57
N VAL A 486 -17.47 3.20 -9.75
CA VAL A 486 -17.04 2.53 -11.00
C VAL A 486 -16.16 3.47 -11.78
N HIS A 487 -14.99 2.98 -12.19
CA HIS A 487 -14.06 3.73 -13.01
C HIS A 487 -14.54 3.79 -14.47
N VAL A 488 -13.93 4.65 -15.30
CA VAL A 488 -14.35 4.87 -16.70
C VAL A 488 -14.23 3.63 -17.57
N ASP A 489 -13.36 2.68 -17.21
CA ASP A 489 -13.18 1.38 -17.87
C ASP A 489 -14.20 0.30 -17.41
N GLY A 490 -15.13 0.66 -16.54
CA GLY A 490 -16.16 -0.26 -15.99
C GLY A 490 -15.67 -1.12 -14.82
N THR A 491 -14.46 -0.88 -14.31
CA THR A 491 -13.90 -1.64 -13.18
C THR A 491 -14.07 -0.92 -11.85
N SER A 492 -13.94 -1.66 -10.76
CA SER A 492 -13.89 -1.15 -9.37
C SER A 492 -12.85 -1.93 -8.56
N ARG A 493 -12.11 -1.23 -7.72
CA ARG A 493 -11.18 -1.81 -6.74
C ARG A 493 -11.92 -2.05 -5.43
N ILE A 494 -12.48 -3.26 -5.26
CA ILE A 494 -13.37 -3.55 -4.16
C ILE A 494 -12.65 -3.89 -2.86
N GLN A 495 -13.32 -3.62 -1.73
CA GLN A 495 -13.09 -4.27 -0.43
C GLN A 495 -14.26 -5.20 -0.13
N THR A 496 -14.00 -6.48 0.13
CA THR A 496 -14.99 -7.40 0.71
C THR A 496 -14.98 -7.29 2.23
N VAL A 497 -16.17 -7.08 2.82
CA VAL A 497 -16.32 -6.88 4.26
C VAL A 497 -17.00 -8.09 4.89
N HIS A 498 -16.26 -8.78 5.77
CA HIS A 498 -16.72 -9.99 6.48
C HIS A 498 -17.26 -9.63 7.86
N ARG A 499 -18.39 -10.24 8.24
CA ARG A 499 -19.07 -10.00 9.52
C ARG A 499 -18.20 -10.31 10.74
N ASP A 500 -17.42 -11.39 10.68
CA ASP A 500 -16.55 -11.87 11.76
C ASP A 500 -15.27 -11.03 11.93
N LEU A 501 -14.82 -10.34 10.87
CA LEU A 501 -13.60 -9.54 10.87
C LEU A 501 -13.84 -8.07 11.25
N ASN A 502 -14.93 -7.47 10.77
CA ASN A 502 -15.32 -6.10 11.11
C ASN A 502 -16.84 -6.00 11.27
N PRO A 503 -17.40 -6.50 12.41
CA PRO A 503 -18.86 -6.57 12.62
C PRO A 503 -19.53 -5.22 12.61
N ARG A 504 -18.88 -4.16 13.11
CA ARG A 504 -19.43 -2.79 13.16
C ARG A 504 -19.55 -2.22 11.75
N TYR A 505 -18.55 -2.36 10.92
CA TYR A 505 -18.58 -1.89 9.54
C TYR A 505 -19.53 -2.71 8.66
N HIS A 506 -19.53 -4.03 8.82
CA HIS A 506 -20.49 -4.91 8.16
C HIS A 506 -21.93 -4.52 8.50
N ARG A 507 -22.22 -4.20 9.78
CA ARG A 507 -23.54 -3.75 10.23
C ARG A 507 -23.97 -2.42 9.60
N LEU A 508 -23.05 -1.47 9.45
CA LEU A 508 -23.29 -0.22 8.74
C LEU A 508 -23.73 -0.51 7.29
N ILE A 509 -22.92 -1.28 6.54
CA ILE A 509 -23.23 -1.59 5.13
C ILE A 509 -24.55 -2.38 5.02
N SER A 510 -24.81 -3.31 5.95
CA SER A 510 -26.09 -4.04 6.01
C SER A 510 -27.29 -3.12 6.28
N GLY A 511 -27.10 -2.08 7.12
CA GLY A 511 -28.08 -1.03 7.37
C GLY A 511 -28.38 -0.23 6.10
N PHE A 512 -27.33 0.23 5.43
CA PHE A 512 -27.42 0.93 4.15
C PHE A 512 -28.10 0.07 3.07
N HIS A 513 -27.75 -1.22 3.00
CA HIS A 513 -28.40 -2.18 2.08
C HIS A 513 -29.90 -2.29 2.32
N ARG A 514 -30.34 -2.38 3.58
CA ARG A 514 -31.78 -2.47 3.91
C ARG A 514 -32.56 -1.23 3.46
N ILE A 515 -31.96 -0.05 3.54
CA ILE A 515 -32.59 1.21 3.15
C ILE A 515 -32.61 1.39 1.64
N THR A 516 -31.51 1.03 0.96
CA THR A 516 -31.26 1.44 -0.43
C THR A 516 -31.34 0.30 -1.46
N GLY A 517 -31.30 -0.95 -1.01
CA GLY A 517 -31.13 -2.13 -1.88
C GLY A 517 -29.70 -2.32 -2.43
N VAL A 518 -28.72 -1.49 -2.02
CA VAL A 518 -27.33 -1.56 -2.50
C VAL A 518 -26.42 -2.05 -1.35
N PRO A 519 -25.78 -3.25 -1.47
CA PRO A 519 -25.01 -3.88 -0.38
C PRO A 519 -23.55 -3.38 -0.30
N LEU A 520 -23.31 -2.13 -0.66
CA LEU A 520 -21.99 -1.52 -0.66
C LEU A 520 -22.05 -0.01 -0.46
N VAL A 521 -20.96 0.55 0.06
CA VAL A 521 -20.76 1.99 0.23
C VAL A 521 -19.46 2.43 -0.44
N LEU A 522 -19.36 3.69 -0.84
CA LEU A 522 -18.09 4.29 -1.24
C LEU A 522 -17.20 4.38 0.00
N ASN A 523 -15.95 3.92 -0.13
CA ASN A 523 -14.93 3.99 0.90
C ASN A 523 -13.64 4.62 0.35
N THR A 524 -13.15 5.66 1.03
CA THR A 524 -11.83 6.27 0.76
C THR A 524 -11.13 6.59 2.07
N SER A 525 -9.82 6.84 2.03
CA SER A 525 -9.01 7.17 3.21
C SER A 525 -9.51 8.43 3.92
N PHE A 526 -9.51 8.42 5.25
CA PHE A 526 -9.85 9.60 6.05
C PHE A 526 -8.62 10.51 6.17
N ASN A 527 -8.47 11.38 5.21
CA ASN A 527 -7.45 12.42 5.10
C ASN A 527 -7.85 13.41 4.00
N ASP A 528 -7.16 14.53 3.93
CA ASP A 528 -7.11 15.41 2.75
C ASP A 528 -5.77 15.17 2.02
N ARG A 529 -4.74 15.99 2.30
CA ARG A 529 -3.41 15.90 1.68
C ARG A 529 -2.34 15.27 2.59
N GLU A 530 -2.65 15.13 3.87
CA GLU A 530 -1.80 14.49 4.88
C GLU A 530 -1.92 12.95 4.87
N PRO A 531 -1.11 12.23 5.70
CA PRO A 531 -1.34 10.82 6.00
C PRO A 531 -2.74 10.54 6.54
N ILE A 532 -3.22 9.30 6.42
CA ILE A 532 -4.50 8.89 7.00
C ILE A 532 -4.52 9.22 8.50
N VAL A 533 -5.63 9.74 9.02
CA VAL A 533 -5.77 10.11 10.44
C VAL A 533 -5.46 8.92 11.35
N CYS A 534 -4.68 9.15 12.39
CA CYS A 534 -4.26 8.11 13.34
C CYS A 534 -5.03 8.24 14.65
N THR A 535 -5.02 9.43 15.25
CA THR A 535 -5.61 9.72 16.56
C THR A 535 -7.01 10.35 16.43
N PRO A 536 -7.80 10.33 17.53
CA PRO A 536 -9.06 11.11 17.58
C PRO A 536 -8.84 12.59 17.29
N GLY A 537 -7.73 13.18 17.75
CA GLY A 537 -7.37 14.57 17.48
C GLY A 537 -7.13 14.82 15.98
N ASP A 538 -6.40 13.93 15.29
CA ASP A 538 -6.23 14.04 13.83
C ASP A 538 -7.57 13.99 13.09
N ALA A 539 -8.46 13.07 13.51
CA ALA A 539 -9.77 12.93 12.89
C ALA A 539 -10.62 14.20 13.06
N LEU A 540 -10.60 14.80 14.27
CA LEU A 540 -11.31 16.06 14.54
C LEU A 540 -10.71 17.23 13.78
N ALA A 541 -9.38 17.36 13.74
CA ALA A 541 -8.69 18.40 12.98
C ALA A 541 -8.98 18.29 11.47
N THR A 542 -8.97 17.08 10.91
CA THR A 542 -9.33 16.86 9.50
C THR A 542 -10.80 17.14 9.25
N PHE A 543 -11.70 16.70 10.13
CA PHE A 543 -13.13 16.97 10.04
C PHE A 543 -13.44 18.47 10.04
N GLN A 544 -12.83 19.25 10.96
CA GLN A 544 -13.07 20.68 11.09
C GLN A 544 -12.62 21.51 9.88
N ARG A 545 -11.57 21.08 9.15
CA ARG A 545 -11.06 21.79 7.97
C ARG A 545 -11.63 21.28 6.64
N SER A 546 -12.32 20.12 6.66
CA SER A 546 -12.89 19.49 5.47
C SER A 546 -14.41 19.68 5.46
N ASN A 547 -15.02 19.69 4.29
CA ASN A 547 -16.47 19.78 4.13
C ASN A 547 -17.16 18.40 4.26
N ILE A 548 -16.86 17.69 5.35
CA ILE A 548 -17.47 16.42 5.73
C ILE A 548 -18.70 16.77 6.59
N ASP A 549 -19.84 16.11 6.34
CA ASP A 549 -21.10 16.46 7.03
C ASP A 549 -21.12 15.96 8.47
N TYR A 550 -20.67 14.72 8.71
CA TYR A 550 -20.68 14.08 10.02
C TYR A 550 -19.38 13.32 10.29
N LEU A 551 -19.00 13.25 11.56
CA LEU A 551 -17.93 12.37 12.05
C LEU A 551 -18.51 11.34 13.02
N ALA A 552 -18.48 10.07 12.63
CA ALA A 552 -18.82 8.93 13.48
C ALA A 552 -17.52 8.37 14.10
N ILE A 553 -17.27 8.70 15.36
CA ILE A 553 -16.05 8.38 16.09
C ILE A 553 -16.35 7.56 17.34
N GLY A 554 -15.96 6.27 17.37
CA GLY A 554 -16.45 5.34 18.41
C GLY A 554 -17.98 5.28 18.40
N ASP A 555 -18.61 5.54 19.56
CA ASP A 555 -20.07 5.62 19.72
C ASP A 555 -20.57 7.07 19.71
N PHE A 556 -19.75 8.01 19.27
CA PHE A 556 -20.07 9.43 19.24
C PHE A 556 -20.30 9.91 17.80
N LEU A 557 -21.31 10.75 17.63
CA LEU A 557 -21.60 11.44 16.38
C LEU A 557 -21.39 12.94 16.57
N VAL A 558 -20.55 13.51 15.68
CA VAL A 558 -20.27 14.95 15.59
C VAL A 558 -20.88 15.46 14.29
N GLU A 559 -21.63 16.54 14.34
CA GLU A 559 -22.17 17.23 13.18
C GLU A 559 -21.31 18.44 12.81
N ALA A 560 -21.11 18.66 11.51
CA ALA A 560 -20.39 19.84 11.07
C ALA A 560 -21.18 21.12 11.44
N VAL A 561 -20.49 22.07 12.07
CA VAL A 561 -21.09 23.39 12.32
C VAL A 561 -21.18 24.10 10.97
N THR A 562 -22.36 24.16 10.39
CA THR A 562 -22.59 25.00 9.22
C THR A 562 -22.37 26.46 9.62
N SER A 563 -21.19 27.01 9.23
CA SER A 563 -21.02 28.46 9.27
C SER A 563 -22.12 29.07 8.38
N ARG A 564 -23.06 29.72 9.01
CA ARG A 564 -24.11 30.53 8.34
C ARG A 564 -23.48 31.71 7.63
#